data_db41b0dc326949003e9262a3e95b15ac
#
_entry.id   db41b0dc326949003e9262a3e95b15ac
#
_cell.length_a   1.000
_cell.length_b   1.000
_cell.length_c   1.000
_cell.angle_alpha   90.00
_cell.angle_beta   90.00
_cell.angle_gamma   90.00
#
_symmetry.space_group_name_H-M   'P 1'
#
loop_
_entity.id
_entity.type
_entity.pdbx_description
1 polymer ?
#
loop_
_entity_poly.entity_id
_entity_poly.type
_entity_poly.pdbx_seq_one_letter_code
_entity_poly.pdbx_strand_id
1 'polypeptide(L)'
;NGKQGPQVTHLPMQLLTDDAGNDSINLHLSKANPHAKGLENGKSAVAVFLGTNGYISPRWYAAKDNVPTWNYTAVHAIGTLRKIENEEELMKLVDKLTIEHEASAKSPWRADWSNSKIRKMVNAIIGFELKVERWEGKEKVGQNRSAEDQASLKRNLENSGDPAYQFLAKQMKTS
;
A
#
# COMPACT_ATOMS: atom_id res chain seq x y z
N ASN A 1 -14.25 -16.44 15.42
CA ASN A 1 -13.62 -15.87 16.63
C ASN A 1 -12.44 -16.73 17.06
N GLY A 2 -11.37 -16.74 16.26
CA GLY A 2 -10.12 -17.38 16.66
C GLY A 2 -9.45 -16.56 17.78
N LYS A 3 -8.77 -17.24 18.67
CA LYS A 3 -7.95 -16.69 19.77
C LYS A 3 -6.74 -15.86 19.28
N GLN A 4 -6.62 -15.60 17.99
CA GLN A 4 -5.58 -14.79 17.38
C GLN A 4 -6.14 -13.38 17.16
N GLY A 5 -5.48 -12.39 17.73
CA GLY A 5 -5.80 -10.97 17.52
C GLY A 5 -5.67 -10.54 16.06
N PRO A 6 -5.72 -9.22 15.76
CA PRO A 6 -5.55 -8.71 14.41
C PRO A 6 -4.24 -9.21 13.80
N GLN A 7 -4.31 -9.68 12.55
CA GLN A 7 -3.14 -10.13 11.79
C GLN A 7 -2.83 -9.13 10.68
N VAL A 8 -1.55 -8.88 10.44
CA VAL A 8 -1.04 -8.02 9.37
C VAL A 8 -0.01 -8.78 8.56
N THR A 9 -0.04 -8.64 7.24
CA THR A 9 0.97 -9.19 6.34
C THR A 9 1.33 -8.12 5.31
N HIS A 10 2.62 -7.92 5.08
CA HIS A 10 3.12 -7.03 4.01
C HIS A 10 3.15 -7.82 2.70
N LEU A 11 2.51 -7.29 1.69
CA LEU A 11 2.32 -7.94 0.39
C LEU A 11 2.42 -6.92 -0.74
N PRO A 12 2.95 -7.30 -1.91
CA PRO A 12 2.67 -6.56 -3.13
C PRO A 12 1.18 -6.70 -3.48
N MET A 13 0.60 -5.61 -3.93
CA MET A 13 -0.83 -5.54 -4.26
C MET A 13 -1.01 -4.82 -5.60
N GLN A 14 -1.98 -5.26 -6.39
CA GLN A 14 -2.32 -4.65 -7.67
C GLN A 14 -3.74 -4.10 -7.63
N LEU A 15 -3.86 -2.79 -7.86
CA LEU A 15 -5.15 -2.12 -8.06
C LEU A 15 -5.66 -2.38 -9.47
N LEU A 16 -6.92 -2.77 -9.58
CA LEU A 16 -7.64 -2.95 -10.83
C LEU A 16 -8.94 -2.17 -10.75
N THR A 17 -9.32 -1.54 -11.86
CA THR A 17 -10.63 -0.90 -12.00
C THR A 17 -11.34 -1.54 -13.19
N ASP A 18 -12.57 -1.98 -12.99
CA ASP A 18 -13.37 -2.57 -14.06
C ASP A 18 -14.02 -1.50 -14.95
N ASP A 19 -14.67 -1.92 -16.03
CA ASP A 19 -15.33 -1.02 -17.00
C ASP A 19 -16.48 -0.23 -16.38
N ALA A 20 -17.04 -0.70 -15.27
CA ALA A 20 -18.09 -0.01 -14.50
C ALA A 20 -17.52 0.97 -13.46
N GLY A 21 -16.19 1.05 -13.32
CA GLY A 21 -15.51 1.93 -12.37
C GLY A 21 -15.39 1.36 -10.96
N ASN A 22 -15.62 0.05 -10.77
CA ASN A 22 -15.44 -0.58 -9.47
C ASN A 22 -13.97 -0.96 -9.27
N ASP A 23 -13.44 -0.61 -8.11
CA ASP A 23 -12.08 -0.94 -7.74
C ASP A 23 -11.97 -2.29 -7.04
N SER A 24 -10.93 -3.02 -7.38
CA SER A 24 -10.51 -4.21 -6.66
C SER A 24 -8.99 -4.26 -6.48
N ILE A 25 -8.54 -4.95 -5.45
CA ILE A 25 -7.11 -5.13 -5.17
C ILE A 25 -6.79 -6.61 -5.16
N ASN A 26 -5.95 -7.02 -6.10
CA ASN A 26 -5.43 -8.37 -6.17
C ASN A 26 -4.18 -8.53 -5.31
N LEU A 27 -4.11 -9.64 -4.58
CA LEU A 27 -2.99 -10.00 -3.73
C LEU A 27 -2.87 -11.51 -3.62
N HIS A 28 -1.69 -11.99 -3.24
CA HIS A 28 -1.51 -13.40 -2.92
C HIS A 28 -0.55 -13.56 -1.73
N LEU A 29 -0.68 -14.70 -1.03
CA LEU A 29 0.23 -15.09 0.03
C LEU A 29 0.56 -16.58 -0.07
N SER A 30 1.62 -16.97 0.61
CA SER A 30 1.91 -18.39 0.81
C SER A 30 0.79 -19.07 1.60
N LYS A 31 0.37 -20.25 1.19
CA LYS A 31 -0.55 -21.10 1.97
C LYS A 31 0.02 -21.46 3.35
N ALA A 32 1.36 -21.42 3.49
CA ALA A 32 2.03 -21.62 4.79
C ALA A 32 1.91 -20.42 5.74
N ASN A 33 1.53 -19.23 5.23
CA ASN A 33 1.32 -18.05 6.08
C ASN A 33 0.09 -18.28 6.98
N PRO A 34 0.23 -18.21 8.33
CA PRO A 34 -0.91 -18.40 9.22
C PRO A 34 -2.09 -17.45 8.94
N HIS A 35 -1.82 -16.24 8.48
CA HIS A 35 -2.86 -15.26 8.11
C HIS A 35 -3.76 -15.78 6.99
N ALA A 36 -3.22 -16.53 6.02
CA ALA A 36 -4.00 -17.10 4.93
C ALA A 36 -5.17 -17.98 5.40
N LYS A 37 -5.02 -18.63 6.57
CA LYS A 37 -6.06 -19.49 7.17
C LYS A 37 -7.24 -18.69 7.72
N GLY A 38 -7.02 -17.42 8.07
CA GLY A 38 -8.05 -16.52 8.60
C GLY A 38 -8.80 -15.74 7.52
N LEU A 39 -8.26 -15.68 6.32
CA LEU A 39 -8.86 -14.98 5.18
C LEU A 39 -9.85 -15.90 4.45
N GLU A 40 -11.09 -15.51 4.38
CA GLU A 40 -12.20 -16.29 3.79
C GLU A 40 -13.07 -15.40 2.91
N ASN A 41 -13.84 -16.04 2.01
CA ASN A 41 -14.85 -15.35 1.20
C ASN A 41 -15.84 -14.57 2.09
N GLY A 42 -16.16 -13.35 1.67
CA GLY A 42 -17.15 -12.51 2.35
C GLY A 42 -16.66 -11.84 3.64
N LYS A 43 -15.42 -12.09 4.07
CA LYS A 43 -14.86 -11.37 5.22
C LYS A 43 -14.37 -9.98 4.82
N SER A 44 -14.60 -9.02 5.70
CA SER A 44 -14.02 -7.69 5.57
C SER A 44 -12.53 -7.72 5.81
N ALA A 45 -11.82 -6.93 5.02
CA ALA A 45 -10.39 -6.67 5.18
C ALA A 45 -10.05 -5.22 4.89
N VAL A 46 -8.90 -4.79 5.37
CA VAL A 46 -8.34 -3.47 5.09
C VAL A 46 -6.96 -3.64 4.49
N ALA A 47 -6.75 -3.08 3.31
CA ALA A 47 -5.43 -2.88 2.75
C ALA A 47 -4.94 -1.48 3.11
N VAL A 48 -3.75 -1.39 3.72
CA VAL A 48 -3.15 -0.14 4.18
C VAL A 48 -1.94 0.18 3.31
N PHE A 49 -1.97 1.33 2.66
CA PHE A 49 -0.86 1.87 1.88
C PHE A 49 -0.29 3.06 2.62
N LEU A 50 0.96 2.94 3.05
CA LEU A 50 1.66 4.03 3.70
C LEU A 50 2.44 4.82 2.65
N GLY A 51 2.18 6.12 2.62
CA GLY A 51 2.99 7.06 1.86
C GLY A 51 4.21 7.52 2.66
N THR A 52 4.79 8.61 2.22
CA THR A 52 5.94 9.20 2.93
C THR A 52 5.53 9.68 4.31
N ASN A 53 6.42 9.48 5.26
CA ASN A 53 6.24 9.89 6.64
C ASN A 53 7.55 10.39 7.24
N GLY A 54 7.46 11.19 8.30
CA GLY A 54 8.65 11.67 8.98
C GLY A 54 8.33 12.38 10.30
N TYR A 55 9.30 12.36 11.19
CA TYR A 55 9.29 13.13 12.42
C TYR A 55 9.43 14.61 12.12
N ILE A 56 8.64 15.46 12.77
CA ILE A 56 8.67 16.91 12.64
C ILE A 56 9.15 17.52 13.95
N SER A 57 10.33 18.12 13.88
CA SER A 57 10.91 18.81 15.01
C SER A 57 10.19 20.15 15.28
N PRO A 58 9.89 20.50 16.53
CA PRO A 58 9.35 21.81 16.86
C PRO A 58 10.30 22.96 16.50
N ARG A 59 11.58 22.68 16.33
CA ARG A 59 12.59 23.66 15.89
C ARG A 59 12.38 24.15 14.45
N TRP A 60 11.63 23.41 13.66
CA TRP A 60 11.36 23.72 12.25
C TRP A 60 10.19 24.67 12.05
N TYR A 61 9.41 24.94 13.10
CA TYR A 61 8.35 25.94 13.08
C TYR A 61 8.90 27.35 13.35
N ALA A 62 8.20 28.37 12.90
CA ALA A 62 8.50 29.77 13.22
C ALA A 62 8.17 30.09 14.69
N ALA A 63 6.98 29.65 15.13
CA ALA A 63 6.55 29.80 16.53
C ALA A 63 7.31 28.85 17.45
N LYS A 64 7.60 29.26 18.67
CA LYS A 64 8.45 28.53 19.64
C LYS A 64 7.68 27.62 20.59
N ASP A 65 6.37 27.76 20.64
CA ASP A 65 5.44 27.00 21.49
C ASP A 65 4.89 25.74 20.85
N ASN A 66 5.48 25.29 19.74
CA ASN A 66 5.11 24.07 19.07
C ASN A 66 5.71 22.81 19.73
N VAL A 67 5.04 21.68 19.54
CA VAL A 67 5.46 20.36 20.02
C VAL A 67 5.87 19.45 18.86
N PRO A 68 6.70 18.42 19.13
CA PRO A 68 7.04 17.45 18.08
C PRO A 68 5.82 16.67 17.60
N THR A 69 5.84 16.27 16.33
CA THR A 69 4.79 15.44 15.75
C THR A 69 5.35 14.56 14.63
N TRP A 70 4.48 13.77 14.01
CA TRP A 70 4.73 13.06 12.74
C TRP A 70 3.82 13.60 11.67
N ASN A 71 4.40 13.85 10.50
CA ASN A 71 3.63 14.05 9.27
C ASN A 71 3.66 12.76 8.45
N TYR A 72 2.56 12.45 7.80
CA TYR A 72 2.41 11.24 6.99
C TYR A 72 1.22 11.35 6.05
N THR A 73 1.24 10.53 5.02
CA THR A 73 0.08 10.21 4.20
C THR A 73 -0.21 8.71 4.26
N ALA A 74 -1.46 8.32 4.19
CA ALA A 74 -1.87 6.94 4.12
C ALA A 74 -3.18 6.81 3.34
N VAL A 75 -3.38 5.67 2.70
CA VAL A 75 -4.64 5.31 2.07
C VAL A 75 -5.06 3.94 2.59
N HIS A 76 -6.31 3.81 2.97
CA HIS A 76 -6.93 2.55 3.35
C HIS A 76 -7.98 2.18 2.31
N ALA A 77 -7.88 0.97 1.78
CA ALA A 77 -8.93 0.35 1.00
C ALA A 77 -9.66 -0.63 1.91
N ILE A 78 -10.93 -0.38 2.14
CA ILE A 78 -11.80 -1.22 2.95
C ILE A 78 -12.76 -1.96 2.01
N GLY A 79 -12.93 -3.25 2.22
CA GLY A 79 -13.80 -4.02 1.35
C GLY A 79 -13.95 -5.48 1.78
N THR A 80 -14.50 -6.27 0.88
CA THR A 80 -14.82 -7.68 1.11
C THR A 80 -13.93 -8.58 0.26
N LEU A 81 -13.42 -9.65 0.88
CA LEU A 81 -12.51 -10.61 0.24
C LEU A 81 -13.26 -11.64 -0.62
N ARG A 82 -12.71 -11.90 -1.80
CA ARG A 82 -12.97 -13.06 -2.63
C ARG A 82 -11.70 -13.89 -2.73
N LYS A 83 -11.78 -15.15 -2.37
CA LYS A 83 -10.67 -16.10 -2.44
C LYS A 83 -10.47 -16.61 -3.86
N ILE A 84 -9.23 -16.72 -4.29
CA ILE A 84 -8.82 -17.22 -5.61
C ILE A 84 -8.01 -18.48 -5.38
N GLU A 85 -8.58 -19.65 -5.72
CA GLU A 85 -7.96 -20.98 -5.57
C GLU A 85 -7.79 -21.68 -6.91
N ASN A 86 -8.48 -21.23 -7.95
CA ASN A 86 -8.33 -21.78 -9.29
C ASN A 86 -6.94 -21.49 -9.84
N GLU A 87 -6.24 -22.54 -10.32
CA GLU A 87 -4.86 -22.46 -10.78
C GLU A 87 -4.68 -21.45 -11.92
N GLU A 88 -5.58 -21.44 -12.90
CA GLU A 88 -5.49 -20.52 -14.04
C GLU A 88 -5.71 -19.07 -13.64
N GLU A 89 -6.63 -18.84 -12.69
CA GLU A 89 -6.88 -17.49 -12.15
C GLU A 89 -5.69 -16.99 -11.33
N LEU A 90 -5.05 -17.88 -10.55
CA LEU A 90 -3.81 -17.59 -9.83
C LEU A 90 -2.65 -17.26 -10.77
N MET A 91 -2.50 -18.03 -11.84
CA MET A 91 -1.48 -17.78 -12.87
C MET A 91 -1.68 -16.41 -13.50
N LYS A 92 -2.92 -16.06 -13.87
CA LYS A 92 -3.26 -14.73 -14.42
C LYS A 92 -2.97 -13.60 -13.44
N LEU A 93 -3.25 -13.81 -12.14
CA LEU A 93 -2.94 -12.82 -11.09
C LEU A 93 -1.44 -12.59 -10.99
N VAL A 94 -0.64 -13.65 -10.92
CA VAL A 94 0.82 -13.57 -10.84
C VAL A 94 1.41 -12.95 -12.10
N ASP A 95 0.91 -13.32 -13.28
CA ASP A 95 1.36 -12.73 -14.55
C ASP A 95 1.13 -11.23 -14.60
N LYS A 96 -0.08 -10.77 -14.26
CA LYS A 96 -0.40 -9.33 -14.26
C LYS A 96 0.54 -8.56 -13.35
N LEU A 97 0.75 -9.05 -12.12
CA LEU A 97 1.65 -8.42 -11.16
C LEU A 97 3.10 -8.40 -11.69
N THR A 98 3.55 -9.51 -12.27
CA THR A 98 4.88 -9.62 -12.86
C THR A 98 5.05 -8.66 -14.03
N ILE A 99 4.08 -8.58 -14.93
CA ILE A 99 4.09 -7.68 -16.10
C ILE A 99 4.26 -6.24 -15.65
N GLU A 100 3.53 -5.82 -14.62
CA GLU A 100 3.59 -4.46 -14.09
C GLU A 100 4.98 -4.13 -13.53
N HIS A 101 5.56 -5.04 -12.73
CA HIS A 101 6.87 -4.81 -12.12
C HIS A 101 8.04 -4.92 -13.11
N GLU A 102 7.90 -5.73 -14.15
CA GLU A 102 8.91 -5.90 -15.19
C GLU A 102 8.81 -4.89 -16.33
N ALA A 103 7.80 -4.01 -16.33
CA ALA A 103 7.50 -3.10 -17.43
C ALA A 103 8.67 -2.18 -17.84
N SER A 104 9.55 -1.82 -16.89
CA SER A 104 10.71 -0.96 -17.13
C SER A 104 11.98 -1.71 -17.54
N ALA A 105 11.98 -3.04 -17.49
CA ALA A 105 13.16 -3.85 -17.80
C ALA A 105 13.41 -3.90 -19.32
N LYS A 106 14.67 -3.83 -19.75
CA LYS A 106 15.05 -3.98 -21.16
C LYS A 106 14.68 -5.36 -21.73
N SER A 107 14.66 -6.39 -20.89
CA SER A 107 14.26 -7.76 -21.22
C SER A 107 13.36 -8.27 -20.10
N PRO A 108 12.04 -7.96 -20.15
CA PRO A 108 11.11 -8.31 -19.10
C PRO A 108 11.03 -9.83 -18.91
N TRP A 109 11.14 -10.26 -17.65
CA TRP A 109 10.92 -11.67 -17.32
C TRP A 109 9.45 -12.03 -17.49
N ARG A 110 9.20 -13.27 -17.91
CA ARG A 110 7.86 -13.86 -18.03
C ARG A 110 7.88 -15.28 -17.47
N ALA A 111 6.82 -15.66 -16.79
CA ALA A 111 6.68 -17.01 -16.29
C ALA A 111 6.49 -17.98 -17.47
N ASP A 112 7.33 -19.02 -17.51
CA ASP A 112 7.12 -20.15 -18.42
C ASP A 112 6.21 -21.18 -17.74
N TRP A 113 4.93 -21.10 -17.98
CA TRP A 113 3.93 -21.97 -17.40
C TRP A 113 3.98 -23.41 -17.95
N SER A 114 4.74 -23.68 -19.02
CA SER A 114 5.04 -25.05 -19.49
C SER A 114 6.04 -25.75 -18.55
N ASN A 115 6.85 -24.98 -17.81
CA ASN A 115 7.79 -25.50 -16.84
C ASN A 115 7.05 -25.99 -15.58
N SER A 116 7.07 -27.30 -15.37
CA SER A 116 6.37 -27.94 -14.25
C SER A 116 6.83 -27.47 -12.86
N LYS A 117 8.08 -27.00 -12.70
CA LYS A 117 8.58 -26.45 -11.43
C LYS A 117 7.93 -25.09 -11.14
N ILE A 118 7.86 -24.20 -12.14
CA ILE A 118 7.22 -22.88 -12.01
C ILE A 118 5.73 -23.09 -11.71
N ARG A 119 5.07 -23.95 -12.45
CA ARG A 119 3.65 -24.26 -12.25
C ARG A 119 3.34 -24.82 -10.84
N LYS A 120 4.19 -25.68 -10.31
CA LYS A 120 4.06 -26.20 -8.93
C LYS A 120 4.17 -25.09 -7.86
N MET A 121 4.90 -24.02 -8.11
CA MET A 121 5.01 -22.91 -7.16
C MET A 121 3.69 -22.15 -6.98
N VAL A 122 2.85 -22.07 -8.03
CA VAL A 122 1.51 -21.49 -7.94
C VAL A 122 0.64 -22.25 -6.94
N ASN A 123 0.81 -23.56 -6.84
CA ASN A 123 0.05 -24.37 -5.89
C ASN A 123 0.44 -24.13 -4.42
N ALA A 124 1.56 -23.45 -4.15
CA ALA A 124 1.99 -23.08 -2.81
C ALA A 124 1.42 -21.73 -2.33
N ILE A 125 0.75 -20.99 -3.22
CA ILE A 125 0.13 -19.70 -2.91
C ILE A 125 -1.40 -19.80 -2.95
N ILE A 126 -2.02 -18.79 -2.37
CA ILE A 126 -3.45 -18.53 -2.43
C ILE A 126 -3.65 -17.06 -2.76
N GLY A 127 -4.52 -16.78 -3.70
CA GLY A 127 -4.87 -15.43 -4.11
C GLY A 127 -6.13 -14.92 -3.41
N PHE A 128 -6.22 -13.62 -3.36
CA PHE A 128 -7.42 -12.91 -2.92
C PHE A 128 -7.63 -11.68 -3.80
N GLU A 129 -8.88 -11.37 -4.01
CA GLU A 129 -9.36 -10.11 -4.51
C GLU A 129 -10.08 -9.39 -3.37
N LEU A 130 -9.62 -8.19 -3.01
CA LEU A 130 -10.35 -7.29 -2.13
C LEU A 130 -11.23 -6.41 -3.01
N LYS A 131 -12.54 -6.64 -3.02
CA LYS A 131 -13.51 -5.75 -3.66
C LYS A 131 -13.63 -4.51 -2.80
N VAL A 132 -13.16 -3.37 -3.32
CA VAL A 132 -13.11 -2.12 -2.56
C VAL A 132 -14.50 -1.52 -2.48
N GLU A 133 -14.98 -1.32 -1.26
CA GLU A 133 -16.26 -0.69 -0.96
C GLU A 133 -16.08 0.78 -0.58
N ARG A 134 -14.91 1.10 0.01
CA ARG A 134 -14.60 2.44 0.49
C ARG A 134 -13.10 2.70 0.53
N TRP A 135 -12.73 3.90 0.11
CA TRP A 135 -11.39 4.45 0.27
C TRP A 135 -11.36 5.48 1.40
N GLU A 136 -10.34 5.43 2.24
CA GLU A 136 -10.06 6.43 3.28
C GLU A 136 -8.66 6.99 3.09
N GLY A 137 -8.59 8.28 2.76
CA GLY A 137 -7.32 9.02 2.70
C GLY A 137 -7.00 9.69 4.02
N LYS A 138 -5.74 9.63 4.42
CA LYS A 138 -5.18 10.36 5.56
C LYS A 138 -4.02 11.22 5.07
N GLU A 139 -4.14 12.53 5.27
CA GLU A 139 -3.07 13.48 4.99
C GLU A 139 -2.84 14.33 6.23
N LYS A 140 -1.71 14.16 6.86
CA LYS A 140 -1.26 14.93 8.01
C LYS A 140 0.08 15.57 7.66
N VAL A 141 0.05 16.77 7.15
CA VAL A 141 1.23 17.51 6.62
C VAL A 141 1.38 18.89 7.22
N GLY A 142 0.71 19.17 8.36
CA GLY A 142 0.77 20.46 9.04
C GLY A 142 -0.19 21.50 8.47
N GLN A 143 -1.23 21.10 7.73
CA GLN A 143 -2.21 21.98 7.09
C GLN A 143 -3.03 22.85 8.07
N ASN A 144 -3.02 22.53 9.36
CA ASN A 144 -3.67 23.29 10.43
C ASN A 144 -2.74 24.30 11.11
N ARG A 145 -1.50 24.47 10.63
CA ARG A 145 -0.53 25.42 11.17
C ARG A 145 -0.67 26.77 10.49
N SER A 146 -0.13 27.82 11.12
CA SER A 146 -0.06 29.15 10.52
C SER A 146 0.72 29.13 9.20
N ALA A 147 0.48 30.07 8.31
CA ALA A 147 1.22 30.17 7.05
C ALA A 147 2.73 30.30 7.27
N GLU A 148 3.14 31.02 8.32
CA GLU A 148 4.54 31.20 8.70
C GLU A 148 5.17 29.88 9.15
N ASP A 149 4.47 29.10 9.99
CA ASP A 149 4.90 27.79 10.44
C ASP A 149 5.00 26.80 9.27
N GLN A 150 4.01 26.79 8.38
CA GLN A 150 4.01 25.95 7.18
C GLN A 150 5.20 26.27 6.27
N ALA A 151 5.44 27.55 6.00
CA ALA A 151 6.56 27.99 5.18
C ALA A 151 7.92 27.65 5.81
N SER A 152 8.06 27.83 7.12
CA SER A 152 9.28 27.47 7.84
C SER A 152 9.51 25.96 7.84
N LEU A 153 8.48 25.19 8.13
CA LEU A 153 8.54 23.73 8.10
C LEU A 153 8.93 23.22 6.72
N LYS A 154 8.27 23.71 5.66
CA LYS A 154 8.54 23.30 4.28
C LYS A 154 9.99 23.55 3.90
N ARG A 155 10.55 24.73 4.18
CA ARG A 155 11.97 25.04 3.93
C ARG A 155 12.91 24.06 4.64
N ASN A 156 12.63 23.72 5.91
CA ASN A 156 13.47 22.78 6.66
C ASN A 156 13.41 21.35 6.06
N LEU A 157 12.24 20.91 5.60
CA LEU A 157 12.07 19.63 4.93
C LEU A 157 12.78 19.60 3.57
N GLU A 158 12.66 20.64 2.76
CA GLU A 158 13.32 20.79 1.46
C GLU A 158 14.85 20.77 1.58
N ASN A 159 15.38 21.43 2.62
CA ASN A 159 16.83 21.52 2.88
C ASN A 159 17.38 20.31 3.64
N SER A 160 16.55 19.36 4.01
CA SER A 160 17.04 18.13 4.62
C SER A 160 17.78 17.28 3.58
N GLY A 161 18.82 16.60 3.97
CA GLY A 161 19.51 15.64 3.09
C GLY A 161 18.72 14.33 2.88
N ASP A 162 17.53 14.20 3.45
CA ASP A 162 16.70 12.98 3.41
C ASP A 162 15.62 13.11 2.32
N PRO A 163 15.63 12.24 1.28
CA PRO A 163 14.62 12.25 0.21
C PRO A 163 13.19 12.10 0.72
N ALA A 164 12.97 11.41 1.85
CA ALA A 164 11.62 11.26 2.41
C ALA A 164 11.09 12.60 2.92
N TYR A 165 11.91 13.41 3.57
CA TYR A 165 11.52 14.75 3.99
C TYR A 165 11.30 15.70 2.82
N GLN A 166 12.13 15.62 1.79
CA GLN A 166 11.94 16.42 0.56
C GLN A 166 10.62 16.04 -0.14
N PHE A 167 10.25 14.77 -0.11
CA PHE A 167 8.97 14.33 -0.65
C PHE A 167 7.80 14.82 0.20
N LEU A 168 7.91 14.80 1.54
CA LEU A 168 6.91 15.42 2.44
C LEU A 168 6.70 16.89 2.16
N ALA A 169 7.78 17.64 1.91
CA ALA A 169 7.69 19.05 1.55
C ALA A 169 6.85 19.27 0.28
N LYS A 170 6.98 18.38 -0.71
CA LYS A 170 6.18 18.47 -1.97
C LYS A 170 4.69 18.19 -1.73
N GLN A 171 4.33 17.43 -0.71
CA GLN A 171 2.93 17.20 -0.34
C GLN A 171 2.29 18.40 0.39
N MET A 172 3.11 19.27 0.98
CA MET A 172 2.60 20.47 1.65
C MET A 172 2.13 21.47 0.60
N LYS A 173 0.81 21.67 0.52
CA LYS A 173 0.23 22.74 -0.29
C LYS A 173 0.62 24.06 0.36
N THR A 174 1.29 24.92 -0.38
CA THR A 174 1.43 26.35 0.00
C THR A 174 0.08 27.02 -0.23
N SER A 175 -0.51 27.54 0.84
CA SER A 175 -1.67 28.42 0.77
C SER A 175 -1.26 29.73 0.12
#